data_fd56de0f948a091c0ee45b5adbf6216d
#
_entry.id   fd56de0f948a091c0ee45b5adbf6216d
#
_cell.length_a   1.000
_cell.length_b   1.000
_cell.length_c   1.000
_cell.angle_alpha   90.00
_cell.angle_beta   90.00
_cell.angle_gamma   90.00
#
_symmetry.space_group_name_H-M   'P 1'
#
loop_
_entity.id
_entity.type
_entity.pdbx_description
1 polymer ?
#
loop_
_entity_poly.entity_id
_entity_poly.type
_entity_poly.pdbx_seq_one_letter_code
_entity_poly.pdbx_strand_id
1 'polypeptide(L)'
;MTARILNIESRRLKNPLGITSPTDFHFSEGDTIDAQVVIEDPNISLYCLDHEYKRAIFAETHADVDLSQAPFYYQAQYESAVRLFAVPYEELHRLANDIHLDSKCLILIYSVGRSGSTLLSTALNQVDNIVSLSEPDIYTQLVAIREWD
;
A
#
# COMPACT_ATOMS: atom_id res chain seq x y z
N MET A 1 12.16 3.42 -16.21
CA MET A 1 12.06 3.02 -14.78
C MET A 1 11.61 1.56 -14.73
N THR A 2 12.09 0.76 -13.76
CA THR A 2 11.81 -0.69 -13.78
C THR A 2 11.20 -1.16 -12.47
N ALA A 3 10.16 -1.99 -12.58
CA ALA A 3 9.57 -2.76 -11.51
C ALA A 3 9.64 -4.25 -11.84
N ARG A 4 9.71 -5.10 -10.83
CA ARG A 4 9.64 -6.56 -10.97
C ARG A 4 8.26 -7.05 -10.60
N ILE A 5 7.65 -7.84 -11.45
CA ILE A 5 6.42 -8.58 -11.14
C ILE A 5 6.76 -9.69 -10.14
N LEU A 6 5.93 -9.85 -9.12
CA LEU A 6 6.02 -10.95 -8.17
C LEU A 6 4.71 -11.73 -8.23
N ASN A 7 4.78 -12.98 -8.66
CA ASN A 7 3.62 -13.85 -8.80
C ASN A 7 3.29 -14.49 -7.46
N ILE A 8 2.12 -14.22 -6.92
CA ILE A 8 1.69 -14.77 -5.62
C ILE A 8 1.42 -16.27 -5.77
N GLU A 9 2.14 -17.09 -5.03
CA GLU A 9 1.95 -18.53 -4.96
C GLU A 9 1.07 -18.92 -3.77
N SER A 10 1.27 -18.26 -2.64
CA SER A 10 0.44 -18.43 -1.45
C SER A 10 0.49 -17.22 -0.53
N ARG A 11 -0.46 -17.14 0.39
CA ARG A 11 -0.53 -16.11 1.43
C ARG A 11 -0.27 -16.74 2.79
N ARG A 12 0.53 -16.08 3.61
CA ARG A 12 0.85 -16.53 4.95
C ARG A 12 0.99 -15.35 5.91
N LEU A 13 -0.13 -14.85 6.37
CA LEU A 13 -0.12 -13.81 7.40
C LEU A 13 0.33 -14.45 8.73
N LYS A 14 1.53 -14.08 9.19
CA LYS A 14 2.09 -14.63 10.43
C LYS A 14 1.38 -14.13 11.68
N ASN A 15 0.94 -12.86 11.62
CA ASN A 15 0.20 -12.22 12.71
C ASN A 15 -0.85 -11.27 12.10
N PRO A 16 -2.16 -11.53 12.31
CA PRO A 16 -3.22 -10.66 11.78
C PRO A 16 -3.18 -9.22 12.30
N LEU A 17 -2.51 -8.97 13.42
CA LEU A 17 -2.32 -7.65 14.02
C LEU A 17 -0.88 -7.14 13.85
N GLY A 18 -0.07 -7.84 13.05
CA GLY A 18 1.31 -7.44 12.78
C GLY A 18 1.39 -6.39 11.68
N ILE A 19 2.54 -5.71 11.66
CA ILE A 19 2.89 -4.79 10.57
C ILE A 19 3.03 -5.59 9.26
N THR A 20 2.51 -5.06 8.17
CA THR A 20 2.62 -5.67 6.83
C THR A 20 4.07 -5.90 6.44
N SER A 21 4.33 -7.01 5.75
CA SER A 21 5.67 -7.45 5.42
C SER A 21 5.69 -8.16 4.06
N PRO A 22 6.79 -8.13 3.32
CA PRO A 22 6.96 -8.97 2.13
C PRO A 22 6.74 -10.45 2.41
N THR A 23 7.00 -10.90 3.65
CA THR A 23 6.83 -12.31 4.07
C THR A 23 5.39 -12.75 4.27
N ASP A 24 4.42 -11.84 4.15
CA ASP A 24 2.99 -12.16 4.15
C ASP A 24 2.58 -12.94 2.90
N PHE A 25 3.40 -12.86 1.85
CA PHE A 25 3.22 -13.57 0.60
C PHE A 25 4.41 -14.50 0.34
N HIS A 26 4.12 -15.68 -0.15
CA HIS A 26 5.08 -16.50 -0.86
C HIS A 26 4.91 -16.22 -2.35
N PHE A 27 5.97 -15.81 -3.01
CA PHE A 27 5.92 -15.41 -4.42
C PHE A 27 7.18 -15.87 -5.18
N SER A 28 7.03 -16.01 -6.48
CA SER A 28 8.14 -16.16 -7.42
C SER A 28 8.35 -14.87 -8.22
N GLU A 29 9.60 -14.61 -8.60
CA GLU A 29 9.92 -13.47 -9.45
C GLU A 29 9.47 -13.71 -10.89
N GLY A 30 8.75 -12.74 -11.44
CA GLY A 30 8.29 -12.71 -12.82
C GLY A 30 9.09 -11.74 -13.69
N ASP A 31 8.45 -11.21 -14.71
CA ASP A 31 9.05 -10.29 -15.68
C ASP A 31 9.32 -8.91 -15.09
N THR A 32 10.21 -8.19 -15.75
CA THR A 32 10.46 -6.77 -15.48
C THR A 32 9.56 -5.93 -16.38
N ILE A 33 8.91 -4.91 -15.79
CA ILE A 33 8.05 -3.97 -16.51
C ILE A 33 8.42 -2.53 -16.20
N ASP A 34 7.77 -1.56 -16.85
CA ASP A 34 7.92 -0.16 -16.49
C ASP A 34 7.27 0.13 -15.14
N ALA A 35 8.03 0.77 -14.24
CA ALA A 35 7.55 1.12 -12.91
C ALA A 35 6.43 2.19 -12.90
N GLN A 36 6.23 2.91 -14.02
CA GLN A 36 5.12 3.86 -14.15
C GLN A 36 3.75 3.23 -13.89
N VAL A 37 3.60 1.94 -14.16
CA VAL A 37 2.35 1.21 -13.93
C VAL A 37 1.83 1.37 -12.48
N VAL A 38 2.72 1.46 -11.48
CA VAL A 38 2.28 1.55 -10.07
C VAL A 38 1.68 2.90 -9.68
N ILE A 39 1.83 3.92 -10.53
CA ILE A 39 1.19 5.24 -10.32
C ILE A 39 0.07 5.53 -11.33
N GLU A 40 0.03 4.81 -12.44
CA GLU A 40 -0.98 4.99 -13.49
C GLU A 40 -2.21 4.10 -13.28
N ASP A 41 -2.02 2.89 -12.74
CA ASP A 41 -3.14 1.96 -12.49
C ASP A 41 -3.73 2.19 -11.08
N PRO A 42 -4.99 2.62 -10.98
CA PRO A 42 -5.66 2.87 -9.70
C PRO A 42 -5.88 1.61 -8.85
N ASN A 43 -5.75 0.42 -9.45
CA ASN A 43 -5.90 -0.85 -8.73
C ASN A 43 -4.58 -1.28 -8.07
N ILE A 44 -3.48 -0.55 -8.29
CA ILE A 44 -2.19 -0.83 -7.68
C ILE A 44 -1.93 0.16 -6.55
N SER A 45 -1.60 -0.35 -5.39
CA SER A 45 -1.36 0.47 -4.20
C SER A 45 -0.19 -0.05 -3.37
N LEU A 46 0.51 0.87 -2.69
CA LEU A 46 1.66 0.53 -1.86
C LEU A 46 1.21 -0.32 -0.66
N TYR A 47 1.79 -1.52 -0.56
CA TYR A 47 1.50 -2.49 0.49
C TYR A 47 2.50 -2.42 1.65
N CYS A 48 3.80 -2.55 1.35
CA CYS A 48 4.84 -2.53 2.36
C CYS A 48 6.21 -2.13 1.80
N LEU A 49 7.13 -1.82 2.70
CA LEU A 49 8.53 -1.58 2.40
C LEU A 49 9.37 -2.82 2.73
N ASP A 50 10.22 -3.20 1.81
CA ASP A 50 11.19 -4.29 1.94
C ASP A 50 12.58 -3.68 2.12
N HIS A 51 12.98 -3.51 3.39
CA HIS A 51 14.25 -2.86 3.73
C HIS A 51 15.45 -3.74 3.46
N GLU A 52 15.28 -5.04 3.50
CA GLU A 52 16.34 -6.01 3.21
C GLU A 52 16.79 -5.88 1.75
N TYR A 53 15.83 -5.80 0.84
CA TYR A 53 16.10 -5.72 -0.60
C TYR A 53 15.98 -4.28 -1.15
N LYS A 54 15.80 -3.26 -0.30
CA LYS A 54 15.71 -1.84 -0.68
C LYS A 54 14.67 -1.56 -1.78
N ARG A 55 13.47 -2.09 -1.60
CA ARG A 55 12.36 -1.96 -2.56
C ARG A 55 11.02 -1.73 -1.85
N ALA A 56 10.11 -1.09 -2.55
CA ALA A 56 8.71 -0.99 -2.16
C ALA A 56 7.90 -2.09 -2.82
N ILE A 57 6.98 -2.70 -2.09
CA ILE A 57 6.07 -3.73 -2.60
C ILE A 57 4.69 -3.11 -2.77
N PHE A 58 4.19 -3.13 -4.00
CA PHE A 58 2.84 -2.71 -4.35
C PHE A 58 1.97 -3.93 -4.56
N ALA A 59 0.70 -3.84 -4.18
CA ALA A 59 -0.30 -4.87 -4.41
C ALA A 59 -1.29 -4.40 -5.48
N GLU A 60 -1.52 -5.22 -6.49
CA GLU A 60 -2.60 -5.06 -7.46
C GLU A 60 -3.82 -5.84 -6.96
N THR A 61 -4.99 -5.20 -6.99
CA THR A 61 -6.27 -5.82 -6.67
C THR A 61 -7.16 -5.88 -7.90
N HIS A 62 -8.22 -6.66 -7.86
CA HIS A 62 -9.22 -6.65 -8.93
C HIS A 62 -9.92 -5.28 -9.03
N ALA A 63 -10.32 -4.88 -10.23
CA ALA A 63 -10.95 -3.58 -10.50
C ALA A 63 -12.31 -3.38 -9.82
N ASP A 64 -12.94 -4.44 -9.33
CA ASP A 64 -14.19 -4.41 -8.57
C ASP A 64 -13.98 -4.25 -7.06
N VAL A 65 -12.73 -4.20 -6.59
CA VAL A 65 -12.39 -4.02 -5.18
C VAL A 65 -12.14 -2.55 -4.87
N ASP A 66 -13.05 -1.92 -4.14
CA ASP A 66 -12.85 -0.58 -3.62
C ASP A 66 -12.19 -0.62 -2.24
N LEU A 67 -10.88 -0.50 -2.21
CA LEU A 67 -10.10 -0.50 -0.97
C LEU A 67 -10.45 0.65 -0.02
N SER A 68 -10.99 1.77 -0.53
CA SER A 68 -11.37 2.91 0.30
C SER A 68 -12.53 2.62 1.24
N GLN A 69 -13.37 1.64 0.88
CA GLN A 69 -14.50 1.20 1.71
C GLN A 69 -14.11 0.19 2.79
N ALA A 70 -12.88 -0.31 2.75
CA ALA A 70 -12.44 -1.32 3.69
C ALA A 70 -12.19 -0.71 5.09
N PRO A 71 -12.66 -1.35 6.18
CA PRO A 71 -12.39 -0.89 7.55
C PRO A 71 -10.90 -0.97 7.93
N PHE A 72 -10.17 -1.89 7.30
CA PHE A 72 -8.73 -2.09 7.43
C PHE A 72 -8.11 -2.18 6.04
N TYR A 73 -7.54 -1.09 5.57
CA TYR A 73 -7.01 -0.96 4.22
C TYR A 73 -5.95 -2.03 3.89
N TYR A 74 -4.98 -2.22 4.80
CA TYR A 74 -3.90 -3.20 4.62
C TYR A 74 -4.41 -4.64 4.53
N GLN A 75 -5.47 -4.97 5.30
CA GLN A 75 -6.06 -6.31 5.29
C GLN A 75 -6.77 -6.56 3.96
N ALA A 76 -7.52 -5.58 3.47
CA ALA A 76 -8.20 -5.69 2.18
C ALA A 76 -7.18 -5.81 1.03
N GLN A 77 -6.07 -5.08 1.07
CA GLN A 77 -4.96 -5.27 0.12
C GLN A 77 -4.45 -6.71 0.15
N TYR A 78 -4.15 -7.24 1.34
CA TYR A 78 -3.64 -8.60 1.51
C TYR A 78 -4.60 -9.66 0.96
N GLU A 79 -5.89 -9.55 1.31
CA GLU A 79 -6.91 -10.53 0.93
C GLU A 79 -7.21 -10.50 -0.57
N SER A 80 -7.19 -9.30 -1.18
CA SER A 80 -7.60 -9.07 -2.56
C SER A 80 -6.44 -8.99 -3.55
N ALA A 81 -5.18 -9.02 -3.10
CA ALA A 81 -4.02 -8.95 -3.98
C ALA A 81 -4.03 -10.09 -5.01
N VAL A 82 -3.91 -9.77 -6.28
CA VAL A 82 -3.79 -10.75 -7.37
C VAL A 82 -2.36 -10.90 -7.85
N ARG A 83 -1.57 -9.83 -7.72
CA ARG A 83 -0.18 -9.75 -8.13
C ARG A 83 0.53 -8.69 -7.31
N LEU A 84 1.86 -8.80 -7.19
CA LEU A 84 2.66 -7.79 -6.54
C LEU A 84 3.68 -7.20 -7.52
N PHE A 85 4.14 -5.99 -7.20
CA PHE A 85 5.22 -5.32 -7.92
C PHE A 85 6.28 -4.87 -6.93
N ALA A 86 7.51 -5.22 -7.20
CA ALA A 86 8.67 -4.76 -6.44
C ALA A 86 9.33 -3.60 -7.18
N VAL A 87 9.34 -2.42 -6.58
CA VAL A 87 9.95 -1.21 -7.13
C VAL A 87 11.16 -0.84 -6.29
N PRO A 88 12.38 -0.82 -6.83
CA PRO A 88 13.57 -0.37 -6.09
C PRO A 88 13.37 1.05 -5.54
N TYR A 89 13.95 1.35 -4.37
CA TYR A 89 13.80 2.67 -3.76
C TYR A 89 14.29 3.83 -4.64
N GLU A 90 15.34 3.61 -5.41
CA GLU A 90 15.82 4.61 -6.36
C GLU A 90 14.78 4.95 -7.43
N GLU A 91 14.08 3.92 -7.95
CA GLU A 91 12.99 4.11 -8.91
C GLU A 91 11.75 4.73 -8.26
N LEU A 92 11.44 4.34 -7.02
CA LEU A 92 10.36 4.95 -6.24
C LEU A 92 10.57 6.45 -6.04
N HIS A 93 11.82 6.88 -5.74
CA HIS A 93 12.14 8.29 -5.61
C HIS A 93 12.00 9.04 -6.93
N ARG A 94 12.34 8.42 -8.06
CA ARG A 94 12.15 9.02 -9.39
C ARG A 94 10.66 9.17 -9.70
N LEU A 95 9.86 8.12 -9.47
CA LEU A 95 8.40 8.16 -9.64
C LEU A 95 7.76 9.25 -8.79
N ALA A 96 8.22 9.42 -7.54
CA ALA A 96 7.69 10.45 -6.64
C ALA A 96 7.90 11.88 -7.17
N ASN A 97 8.96 12.14 -7.93
CA ASN A 97 9.20 13.43 -8.56
C ASN A 97 8.25 13.72 -9.73
N ASP A 98 7.69 12.67 -10.34
CA ASP A 98 6.75 12.79 -11.47
C ASP A 98 5.30 13.00 -10.97
N ILE A 99 5.03 12.78 -9.68
CA ILE A 99 3.71 12.98 -9.08
C ILE A 99 3.54 14.45 -8.70
N HIS A 100 2.60 15.12 -9.37
CA HIS A 100 2.22 16.49 -9.06
C HIS A 100 0.98 16.55 -8.16
N LEU A 101 1.14 17.07 -6.94
CA LEU A 101 0.07 17.16 -5.94
C LEU A 101 -0.49 18.59 -5.79
N ASP A 102 -0.22 19.48 -6.73
CA ASP A 102 -0.47 20.93 -6.61
C ASP A 102 -1.92 21.30 -6.25
N SER A 103 -2.88 20.46 -6.60
CA SER A 103 -4.31 20.67 -6.29
C SER A 103 -4.86 19.76 -5.18
N LYS A 104 -4.00 18.95 -4.54
CA LYS A 104 -4.43 17.96 -3.54
C LYS A 104 -3.89 18.30 -2.17
N CYS A 105 -4.70 18.05 -1.15
CA CYS A 105 -4.31 18.18 0.25
C CYS A 105 -4.26 16.81 0.90
N LEU A 106 -3.12 16.46 1.48
CA LEU A 106 -2.97 15.26 2.30
C LEU A 106 -3.23 15.62 3.76
N ILE A 107 -4.18 14.93 4.38
CA ILE A 107 -4.52 15.10 5.80
C ILE A 107 -4.26 13.76 6.50
N LEU A 108 -3.39 13.77 7.51
CA LEU A 108 -3.12 12.62 8.37
C LEU A 108 -3.91 12.74 9.66
N ILE A 109 -4.77 11.76 9.95
CA ILE A 109 -5.58 11.72 11.17
C ILE A 109 -5.03 10.63 12.09
N TYR A 110 -4.49 11.06 13.22
CA TYR A 110 -4.03 10.14 14.27
C TYR A 110 -5.13 9.96 15.31
N SER A 111 -5.41 8.71 15.66
CA SER A 111 -6.43 8.39 16.65
C SER A 111 -5.98 7.25 17.55
N VAL A 112 -6.47 7.23 18.77
CA VAL A 112 -6.33 6.06 19.65
C VAL A 112 -7.29 4.95 19.22
N GLY A 113 -6.94 3.70 19.48
CA GLY A 113 -7.80 2.57 19.16
C GLY A 113 -9.23 2.77 19.74
N ARG A 114 -10.24 2.34 18.99
CA ARG A 114 -11.68 2.43 19.31
C ARG A 114 -12.22 3.85 19.47
N SER A 115 -11.61 4.84 18.86
CA SER A 115 -12.07 6.24 18.86
C SER A 115 -13.15 6.55 17.81
N GLY A 116 -13.52 5.58 16.97
CA GLY A 116 -14.48 5.78 15.88
C GLY A 116 -13.85 6.23 14.55
N SER A 117 -12.54 6.09 14.38
CA SER A 117 -11.81 6.48 13.16
C SER A 117 -12.37 5.79 11.89
N THR A 118 -12.78 4.54 11.99
CA THR A 118 -13.43 3.82 10.87
C THR A 118 -14.75 4.50 10.45
N LEU A 119 -15.58 4.92 11.42
CA LEU A 119 -16.81 5.64 11.12
C LEU A 119 -16.51 7.00 10.46
N LEU A 120 -15.50 7.71 10.95
CA LEU A 120 -15.05 8.97 10.35
C LEU A 120 -14.58 8.74 8.91
N SER A 121 -13.75 7.72 8.66
CA SER A 121 -13.29 7.36 7.31
C SER A 121 -14.47 7.07 6.38
N THR A 122 -15.44 6.26 6.83
CA THR A 122 -16.64 5.95 6.06
C THR A 122 -17.46 7.22 5.75
N ALA A 123 -17.60 8.12 6.73
CA ALA A 123 -18.33 9.37 6.52
C ALA A 123 -17.62 10.31 5.53
N LEU A 124 -16.29 10.40 5.59
CA LEU A 124 -15.48 11.20 4.66
C LEU A 124 -15.58 10.69 3.23
N ASN A 125 -15.65 9.38 3.03
CA ASN A 125 -15.82 8.78 1.70
C ASN A 125 -17.22 9.00 1.09
N GLN A 126 -18.16 9.60 1.83
CA GLN A 126 -19.45 10.06 1.29
C GLN A 126 -19.38 11.50 0.75
N VAL A 127 -18.27 12.19 0.94
CA VAL A 127 -18.09 13.58 0.51
C VAL A 127 -17.35 13.59 -0.83
N ASP A 128 -17.89 14.33 -1.79
CA ASP A 128 -17.28 14.46 -3.12
C ASP A 128 -15.83 14.99 -3.04
N ASN A 129 -14.95 14.41 -3.84
CA ASN A 129 -13.53 14.76 -3.92
C ASN A 129 -12.69 14.47 -2.66
N ILE A 130 -13.19 13.67 -1.74
CA ILE A 130 -12.43 13.15 -0.60
C ILE A 130 -12.25 11.63 -0.77
N VAL A 131 -11.02 11.17 -0.59
CA VAL A 131 -10.69 9.75 -0.44
C VAL A 131 -10.07 9.58 0.92
N SER A 132 -10.72 8.80 1.77
CA SER A 132 -10.22 8.46 3.10
C SER A 132 -9.82 6.99 3.13
N LEU A 133 -8.61 6.72 3.59
CA LEU A 133 -8.08 5.37 3.76
C LEU A 133 -8.01 5.05 5.25
N SER A 134 -8.61 3.95 5.67
CA SER A 134 -8.60 3.51 7.06
C SER A 134 -7.43 2.57 7.30
N GLU A 135 -6.56 2.96 8.20
CA GLU A 135 -5.41 2.18 8.66
C GLU A 135 -4.48 1.69 7.52
N PRO A 136 -3.92 2.60 6.68
CA PRO A 136 -2.88 2.23 5.73
C PRO A 136 -1.57 1.95 6.49
N ASP A 137 -1.19 0.69 6.59
CA ASP A 137 -0.13 0.20 7.49
C ASP A 137 1.28 0.69 7.13
N ILE A 138 1.46 1.21 5.93
CA ILE A 138 2.73 1.81 5.50
C ILE A 138 3.23 2.90 6.48
N TYR A 139 2.34 3.66 7.10
CA TYR A 139 2.72 4.67 8.08
C TYR A 139 3.22 4.04 9.38
N THR A 140 2.68 2.89 9.78
CA THR A 140 3.17 2.11 10.93
C THR A 140 4.59 1.62 10.68
N GLN A 141 4.89 1.16 9.46
CA GLN A 141 6.24 0.75 9.08
C GLN A 141 7.23 1.90 9.16
N LEU A 142 6.87 3.09 8.65
CA LEU A 142 7.75 4.25 8.70
C LEU A 142 8.09 4.69 10.14
N VAL A 143 7.14 4.56 11.06
CA VAL A 143 7.40 4.81 12.49
C VAL A 143 8.33 3.76 13.08
N ALA A 144 8.08 2.47 12.80
CA ALA A 144 8.90 1.38 13.31
C ALA A 144 10.37 1.45 12.85
N ILE A 145 10.60 1.87 11.59
CA ILE A 145 11.97 2.04 11.06
C ILE A 145 12.72 3.14 11.80
N ARG A 146 12.06 4.26 12.11
CA ARG A 146 12.69 5.37 12.81
C ARG A 146 13.17 5.02 14.22
N GLU A 147 12.57 4.00 14.85
CA GLU A 147 12.96 3.54 16.18
C GLU A 147 14.19 2.60 16.15
N TRP A 148 14.60 2.13 14.97
CA TRP A 148 15.71 1.18 14.79
C TRP A 148 17.01 1.82 14.27
N ASP A 149 16.96 3.09 13.88
CA ASP A 149 18.12 3.94 13.54
C ASP A 149 18.57 4.76 14.77
#